data_e277bb0a26493eed3d1e19b3b7d21a32
#
_entry.id   e277bb0a26493eed3d1e19b3b7d21a32
#
_cell.length_a   1.000
_cell.length_b   1.000
_cell.length_c   1.000
_cell.angle_alpha   90.00
_cell.angle_beta   90.00
_cell.angle_gamma   90.00
#
_symmetry.space_group_name_H-M   'P 1'
#
loop_
_entity.id
_entity.type
_entity.pdbx_description
1 polymer ?
#
loop_
_entity_poly.entity_id
_entity_poly.type
_entity_poly.pdbx_seq_one_letter_code
_entity_poly.pdbx_strand_id
1 'polypeptide(L)'
;MKTGIVDVGGGLRGIYAAGVFDYCLDRDIHFDLSIGVSAGSANVVSDLAGQRGRNYTFYTEYALRKEYMGARNLLARRSYIDLDYVYGTLSNSGGEYPLDYQAVMENPGEMLVVATNALTGSARYFSKEELSQDRYDMCKASSAIPFVCQPYEVDWMPYFDGALGDPVPVEKAFACGCDRVVVLLTRPADRERGPGKDAFFADRIQRKYPFAAQKLRTRVARYNEGVALSKKYQAEGRVLIVSPDDTCGVDTLTKDRAAMMRLYHKGYRDAEAITAFLAGERAAS
;
A
#
# COMPACT_ATOMS: atom_id res chain seq x y z
N MET A 1 -24.32 -3.29 6.55
CA MET A 1 -23.02 -3.55 7.22
C MET A 1 -21.95 -3.02 6.28
N LYS A 2 -21.18 -2.02 6.71
CA LYS A 2 -20.11 -1.41 5.90
C LYS A 2 -18.82 -2.22 6.06
N THR A 3 -18.23 -2.62 4.93
CA THR A 3 -17.00 -3.43 4.90
C THR A 3 -15.82 -2.60 4.40
N GLY A 4 -14.66 -2.80 5.01
CA GLY A 4 -13.44 -2.13 4.61
C GLY A 4 -12.30 -3.08 4.30
N ILE A 5 -11.37 -2.64 3.45
CA ILE A 5 -10.09 -3.31 3.22
C ILE A 5 -8.95 -2.31 3.42
N VAL A 6 -7.89 -2.73 4.10
CA VAL A 6 -6.68 -1.95 4.36
C VAL A 6 -5.48 -2.69 3.79
N ASP A 7 -4.81 -2.11 2.80
CA ASP A 7 -3.52 -2.62 2.31
C ASP A 7 -2.37 -1.76 2.85
N VAL A 8 -1.56 -2.36 3.74
CA VAL A 8 -0.43 -1.67 4.38
C VAL A 8 0.78 -1.48 3.46
N GLY A 9 0.73 -2.01 2.25
CA GLY A 9 1.81 -1.92 1.27
C GLY A 9 3.08 -2.67 1.68
N GLY A 10 4.23 -2.18 1.27
CA GLY A 10 5.53 -2.79 1.60
C GLY A 10 6.50 -2.90 0.44
N GLY A 11 6.45 -1.97 -0.51
CA GLY A 11 7.24 -2.02 -1.74
C GLY A 11 6.89 -3.25 -2.56
N LEU A 12 7.87 -3.99 -3.07
CA LEU A 12 7.61 -5.15 -3.94
C LEU A 12 6.93 -6.34 -3.23
N ARG A 13 6.91 -6.39 -1.87
CA ARG A 13 6.05 -7.34 -1.15
C ARG A 13 4.56 -7.07 -1.36
N GLY A 14 4.18 -5.87 -1.80
CA GLY A 14 2.80 -5.53 -2.16
C GLY A 14 2.18 -6.45 -3.23
N ILE A 15 2.99 -7.21 -3.94
CA ILE A 15 2.51 -8.24 -4.88
C ILE A 15 1.66 -9.32 -4.18
N TYR A 16 1.86 -9.58 -2.88
CA TYR A 16 0.99 -10.45 -2.10
C TYR A 16 -0.44 -9.92 -2.09
N ALA A 17 -0.61 -8.64 -1.75
CA ALA A 17 -1.92 -8.00 -1.75
C ALA A 17 -2.50 -7.90 -3.17
N ALA A 18 -1.68 -7.72 -4.21
CA ALA A 18 -2.14 -7.78 -5.59
C ALA A 18 -2.81 -9.14 -5.90
N GLY A 19 -2.26 -10.25 -5.39
CA GLY A 19 -2.90 -11.57 -5.50
C GLY A 19 -4.23 -11.64 -4.76
N VAL A 20 -4.33 -11.03 -3.58
CA VAL A 20 -5.59 -10.95 -2.81
C VAL A 20 -6.65 -10.15 -3.57
N PHE A 21 -6.32 -8.99 -4.11
CA PHE A 21 -7.26 -8.17 -4.88
C PHE A 21 -7.71 -8.87 -6.17
N ASP A 22 -6.80 -9.54 -6.89
CA ASP A 22 -7.19 -10.30 -8.08
C ASP A 22 -8.12 -11.47 -7.75
N TYR A 23 -7.98 -12.12 -6.57
CA TYR A 23 -8.95 -13.09 -6.08
C TYR A 23 -10.31 -12.44 -5.80
N CYS A 24 -10.33 -11.27 -5.17
CA CYS A 24 -11.56 -10.54 -4.90
C CYS A 24 -12.29 -10.19 -6.20
N LEU A 25 -11.60 -9.69 -7.21
CA LEU A 25 -12.16 -9.39 -8.53
C LEU A 25 -12.70 -10.67 -9.21
N ASP A 26 -11.97 -11.80 -9.15
CA ASP A 26 -12.41 -13.07 -9.72
C ASP A 26 -13.66 -13.67 -9.04
N ARG A 27 -13.99 -13.20 -7.84
CA ARG A 27 -15.12 -13.63 -7.01
C ARG A 27 -16.21 -12.57 -6.82
N ASP A 28 -16.10 -11.46 -7.53
CA ASP A 28 -17.05 -10.33 -7.42
C ASP A 28 -17.19 -9.83 -5.96
N ILE A 29 -16.07 -9.83 -5.22
CA ILE A 29 -15.99 -9.32 -3.85
C ILE A 29 -15.58 -7.86 -3.89
N HIS A 30 -16.44 -6.99 -3.38
CA HIS A 30 -16.22 -5.54 -3.31
C HIS A 30 -16.25 -5.05 -1.87
N PHE A 31 -15.55 -3.94 -1.62
CA PHE A 31 -15.51 -3.29 -0.31
C PHE A 31 -16.10 -1.89 -0.39
N ASP A 32 -16.84 -1.49 0.65
CA ASP A 32 -17.40 -0.14 0.74
C ASP A 32 -16.32 0.93 0.95
N LEU A 33 -15.18 0.55 1.57
CA LEU A 33 -14.03 1.43 1.77
C LEU A 33 -12.72 0.67 1.55
N SER A 34 -11.85 1.22 0.72
CA SER A 34 -10.49 0.70 0.48
C SER A 34 -9.45 1.73 0.92
N ILE A 35 -8.52 1.34 1.80
CA ILE A 35 -7.43 2.21 2.27
C ILE A 35 -6.09 1.62 1.84
N GLY A 36 -5.32 2.41 1.07
CA GLY A 36 -3.99 2.02 0.58
C GLY A 36 -2.86 2.83 1.20
N VAL A 37 -1.80 2.15 1.62
CA VAL A 37 -0.57 2.75 2.15
C VAL A 37 0.61 2.36 1.27
N SER A 38 1.41 3.32 0.81
CA SER A 38 2.59 3.03 -0.02
C SER A 38 2.20 2.25 -1.29
N ALA A 39 2.85 1.12 -1.56
CA ALA A 39 2.50 0.22 -2.67
C ALA A 39 1.03 -0.23 -2.64
N GLY A 40 0.39 -0.27 -1.45
CA GLY A 40 -1.02 -0.58 -1.31
C GLY A 40 -1.95 0.44 -1.99
N SER A 41 -1.51 1.69 -2.15
CA SER A 41 -2.29 2.69 -2.90
C SER A 41 -2.47 2.30 -4.37
N ALA A 42 -1.43 1.73 -5.01
CA ALA A 42 -1.53 1.23 -6.37
C ALA A 42 -2.44 0.01 -6.49
N ASN A 43 -2.39 -0.88 -5.49
CA ASN A 43 -3.25 -2.07 -5.46
C ASN A 43 -4.72 -1.67 -5.36
N VAL A 44 -5.05 -0.78 -4.43
CA VAL A 44 -6.42 -0.29 -4.21
C VAL A 44 -6.98 0.44 -5.44
N VAL A 45 -6.20 1.34 -6.04
CA VAL A 45 -6.66 2.08 -7.23
C VAL A 45 -6.92 1.14 -8.41
N SER A 46 -6.08 0.11 -8.60
CA SER A 46 -6.27 -0.88 -9.67
C SER A 46 -7.47 -1.81 -9.41
N ASP A 47 -7.74 -2.14 -8.14
CA ASP A 47 -8.92 -2.91 -7.74
C ASP A 47 -10.22 -2.13 -8.04
N LEU A 48 -10.29 -0.87 -7.61
CA LEU A 48 -11.43 0.01 -7.90
C LEU A 48 -11.65 0.23 -9.41
N ALA A 49 -10.58 0.19 -10.20
CA ALA A 49 -10.65 0.21 -11.66
C ALA A 49 -11.11 -1.13 -12.27
N GLY A 50 -11.30 -2.18 -11.48
CA GLY A 50 -11.59 -3.53 -12.00
C GLY A 50 -10.47 -4.13 -12.86
N GLN A 51 -9.25 -3.58 -12.81
CA GLN A 51 -8.15 -3.96 -13.69
C GLN A 51 -7.39 -5.18 -13.14
N ARG A 52 -8.02 -6.33 -13.22
CA ARG A 52 -7.42 -7.61 -12.83
C ARG A 52 -6.09 -7.85 -13.54
N GLY A 53 -5.07 -8.26 -12.79
CA GLY A 53 -3.74 -8.56 -13.30
C GLY A 53 -2.85 -7.32 -13.56
N ARG A 54 -3.40 -6.10 -13.47
CA ARG A 54 -2.61 -4.87 -13.67
C ARG A 54 -1.45 -4.81 -12.70
N ASN A 55 -1.71 -4.95 -11.40
CA ASN A 55 -0.66 -4.91 -10.38
C ASN A 55 0.33 -6.06 -10.54
N TYR A 56 -0.12 -7.27 -10.90
CA TYR A 56 0.77 -8.38 -11.21
C TYR A 56 1.81 -8.01 -12.28
N THR A 57 1.37 -7.40 -13.38
CA THR A 57 2.26 -6.94 -14.46
C THR A 57 3.24 -5.87 -13.96
N PHE A 58 2.76 -4.91 -13.16
CA PHE A 58 3.63 -3.86 -12.61
C PHE A 58 4.74 -4.45 -11.73
N TYR A 59 4.42 -5.42 -10.87
CA TYR A 59 5.42 -6.04 -10.00
C TYR A 59 6.35 -7.00 -10.76
N THR A 60 5.84 -7.84 -11.67
CA THR A 60 6.64 -8.92 -12.29
C THR A 60 7.38 -8.51 -13.56
N GLU A 61 7.00 -7.38 -14.17
CA GLU A 61 7.59 -6.93 -15.43
C GLU A 61 8.15 -5.51 -15.33
N TYR A 62 7.32 -4.53 -14.97
CA TYR A 62 7.76 -3.13 -14.99
C TYR A 62 8.73 -2.81 -13.86
N ALA A 63 8.56 -3.39 -12.66
CA ALA A 63 9.48 -3.18 -11.54
C ALA A 63 10.90 -3.70 -11.82
N LEU A 64 11.07 -4.59 -12.79
CA LEU A 64 12.38 -5.09 -13.19
C LEU A 64 13.12 -4.14 -14.15
N ARG A 65 12.41 -3.18 -14.73
CA ARG A 65 12.98 -2.21 -15.68
C ARG A 65 13.94 -1.24 -14.99
N LYS A 66 14.93 -0.79 -15.72
CA LYS A 66 15.95 0.18 -15.23
C LYS A 66 15.34 1.56 -14.99
N GLU A 67 14.30 1.89 -15.75
CA GLU A 67 13.54 3.13 -15.65
C GLU A 67 12.73 3.18 -14.36
N TYR A 68 12.21 2.04 -13.90
CA TYR A 68 11.42 1.98 -12.67
C TYR A 68 12.27 2.23 -11.44
N MET A 69 13.38 1.47 -11.28
CA MET A 69 14.28 1.63 -10.12
C MET A 69 15.72 1.25 -10.45
N GLY A 70 16.66 2.10 -10.00
CA GLY A 70 18.09 1.82 -10.19
C GLY A 70 19.00 3.00 -9.84
N ALA A 71 20.30 2.73 -9.84
CA ALA A 71 21.35 3.73 -9.53
C ALA A 71 21.31 4.93 -10.48
N ARG A 72 20.91 4.74 -11.75
CA ARG A 72 20.78 5.83 -12.72
C ARG A 72 19.74 6.88 -12.25
N ASN A 73 18.58 6.42 -11.72
CA ASN A 73 17.55 7.31 -11.20
C ASN A 73 18.07 8.08 -9.97
N LEU A 74 18.84 7.41 -9.10
CA LEU A 74 19.46 8.06 -7.94
C LEU A 74 20.41 9.20 -8.35
N LEU A 75 21.18 9.00 -9.40
CA LEU A 75 22.11 10.03 -9.92
C LEU A 75 21.36 11.18 -10.62
N ALA A 76 20.36 10.86 -11.44
CA ALA A 76 19.63 11.84 -12.26
C ALA A 76 18.55 12.61 -11.47
N ARG A 77 17.86 11.95 -10.55
CA ARG A 77 16.65 12.46 -9.87
C ARG A 77 16.73 12.45 -8.35
N ARG A 78 17.86 12.01 -7.77
CA ARG A 78 18.04 11.82 -6.31
C ARG A 78 16.99 10.89 -5.70
N SER A 79 16.40 10.02 -6.52
CA SER A 79 15.40 9.02 -6.14
C SER A 79 15.79 7.69 -6.79
N TYR A 80 15.82 6.60 -6.02
CA TYR A 80 16.13 5.28 -6.54
C TYR A 80 14.98 4.69 -7.35
N ILE A 81 13.73 4.97 -6.90
CA ILE A 81 12.50 4.64 -7.61
C ILE A 81 12.02 5.91 -8.33
N ASP A 82 11.69 5.78 -9.61
CA ASP A 82 11.07 6.84 -10.41
C ASP A 82 9.54 6.72 -10.33
N LEU A 83 8.94 7.47 -9.41
CA LEU A 83 7.49 7.48 -9.21
C LEU A 83 6.74 8.10 -10.40
N ASP A 84 7.36 9.03 -11.12
CA ASP A 84 6.76 9.59 -12.33
C ASP A 84 6.76 8.59 -13.49
N TYR A 85 7.75 7.71 -13.56
CA TYR A 85 7.71 6.60 -14.50
C TYR A 85 6.55 5.65 -14.20
N VAL A 86 6.38 5.25 -12.92
CA VAL A 86 5.36 4.29 -12.50
C VAL A 86 3.94 4.86 -12.66
N TYR A 87 3.69 6.00 -12.03
CA TYR A 87 2.35 6.58 -11.95
C TYR A 87 2.06 7.63 -13.04
N GLY A 88 3.05 7.99 -13.83
CA GLY A 88 2.91 8.88 -14.99
C GLY A 88 3.10 8.10 -16.28
N THR A 89 4.35 7.85 -16.67
CA THR A 89 4.68 7.28 -17.99
C THR A 89 3.95 5.96 -18.29
N LEU A 90 3.81 5.07 -17.30
CA LEU A 90 3.12 3.79 -17.50
C LEU A 90 1.61 3.90 -17.32
N SER A 91 1.14 4.75 -16.40
CA SER A 91 -0.25 4.74 -15.91
C SER A 91 -1.15 5.82 -16.49
N ASN A 92 -0.60 6.89 -17.10
CA ASN A 92 -1.40 7.91 -17.76
C ASN A 92 -2.11 7.35 -19.00
N SER A 93 -3.13 8.06 -19.48
CA SER A 93 -3.99 7.66 -20.60
C SER A 93 -3.23 7.31 -21.90
N GLY A 94 -2.06 7.91 -22.11
CA GLY A 94 -1.13 7.58 -23.21
C GLY A 94 -0.03 6.59 -22.83
N GLY A 95 -0.07 6.01 -21.64
CA GLY A 95 0.96 5.11 -21.13
C GLY A 95 0.84 3.67 -21.65
N GLU A 96 1.80 2.85 -21.27
CA GLU A 96 1.85 1.43 -21.71
C GLU A 96 0.76 0.57 -21.05
N TYR A 97 0.37 0.91 -19.80
CA TYR A 97 -0.73 0.26 -19.09
C TYR A 97 -1.55 1.30 -18.33
N PRO A 98 -2.42 2.04 -19.02
CA PRO A 98 -3.19 3.11 -18.42
C PRO A 98 -4.04 2.65 -17.23
N LEU A 99 -4.19 3.50 -16.23
CA LEU A 99 -5.22 3.32 -15.22
C LEU A 99 -6.57 3.73 -15.84
N ASP A 100 -7.56 2.88 -15.70
CA ASP A 100 -8.94 3.23 -16.05
C ASP A 100 -9.53 4.17 -14.99
N TYR A 101 -9.21 5.44 -15.15
CA TYR A 101 -9.65 6.49 -14.23
C TYR A 101 -11.18 6.59 -14.17
N GLN A 102 -11.85 6.42 -15.30
CA GLN A 102 -13.31 6.49 -15.33
C GLN A 102 -13.92 5.37 -14.49
N ALA A 103 -13.45 4.14 -14.64
CA ALA A 103 -13.91 3.01 -13.83
C ALA A 103 -13.65 3.24 -12.32
N VAL A 104 -12.50 3.83 -11.93
CA VAL A 104 -12.25 4.21 -10.53
C VAL A 104 -13.31 5.18 -10.03
N MET A 105 -13.63 6.21 -10.79
CA MET A 105 -14.59 7.25 -10.38
C MET A 105 -16.03 6.73 -10.32
N GLU A 106 -16.41 5.85 -11.24
CA GLU A 106 -17.73 5.21 -11.31
C GLU A 106 -17.93 4.13 -10.24
N ASN A 107 -16.85 3.54 -9.71
CA ASN A 107 -16.94 2.55 -8.65
C ASN A 107 -17.61 3.14 -7.41
N PRO A 108 -18.64 2.51 -6.82
CA PRO A 108 -19.35 3.05 -5.65
C PRO A 108 -18.51 3.05 -4.37
N GLY A 109 -17.43 2.26 -4.30
CA GLY A 109 -16.56 2.17 -3.14
C GLY A 109 -15.81 3.47 -2.84
N GLU A 110 -15.68 3.80 -1.57
CA GLU A 110 -14.82 4.89 -1.09
C GLU A 110 -13.34 4.47 -1.15
N MET A 111 -12.45 5.42 -1.37
CA MET A 111 -11.02 5.20 -1.36
C MET A 111 -10.30 6.21 -0.49
N LEU A 112 -9.32 5.75 0.28
CA LEU A 112 -8.35 6.61 0.96
C LEU A 112 -6.92 6.17 0.63
N VAL A 113 -6.09 7.11 0.23
CA VAL A 113 -4.65 6.92 0.04
C VAL A 113 -3.91 7.65 1.16
N VAL A 114 -3.08 6.93 1.90
CA VAL A 114 -2.37 7.49 3.05
C VAL A 114 -1.01 8.03 2.61
N ALA A 115 -0.73 9.30 2.92
CA ALA A 115 0.61 9.88 2.81
C ALA A 115 0.99 10.58 4.12
N THR A 116 2.26 10.93 4.28
CA THR A 116 2.75 11.63 5.47
C THR A 116 3.21 13.03 5.10
N ASN A 117 2.58 14.05 5.65
CA ASN A 117 3.05 15.42 5.47
C ASN A 117 4.48 15.55 5.99
N ALA A 118 5.42 15.91 5.12
CA ALA A 118 6.85 15.95 5.46
C ALA A 118 7.19 17.02 6.48
N LEU A 119 6.42 18.10 6.56
CA LEU A 119 6.66 19.24 7.46
C LEU A 119 6.10 19.00 8.86
N THR A 120 4.94 18.32 8.97
CA THR A 120 4.25 18.11 10.26
C THR A 120 4.39 16.68 10.79
N GLY A 121 4.74 15.73 9.96
CA GLY A 121 4.73 14.29 10.29
C GLY A 121 3.33 13.69 10.45
N SER A 122 2.27 14.45 10.17
CA SER A 122 0.90 13.96 10.29
C SER A 122 0.50 13.11 9.09
N ALA A 123 -0.32 12.08 9.34
CA ALA A 123 -0.96 11.34 8.26
C ALA A 123 -1.96 12.23 7.52
N ARG A 124 -1.96 12.14 6.19
CA ARG A 124 -2.96 12.71 5.28
C ARG A 124 -3.66 11.55 4.58
N TYR A 125 -4.96 11.58 4.56
CA TYR A 125 -5.77 10.62 3.85
C TYR A 125 -6.39 11.35 2.64
N PHE A 126 -5.86 11.08 1.46
CA PHE A 126 -6.42 11.59 0.22
C PHE A 126 -7.62 10.73 -0.18
N SER A 127 -8.73 11.35 -0.50
CA SER A 127 -9.93 10.66 -0.93
C SER A 127 -9.96 10.43 -2.45
N LYS A 128 -10.89 9.61 -2.92
CA LYS A 128 -11.07 9.31 -4.34
C LYS A 128 -11.36 10.58 -5.16
N GLU A 129 -12.09 11.52 -4.61
CA GLU A 129 -12.47 12.79 -5.24
C GLU A 129 -11.26 13.70 -5.52
N GLU A 130 -10.16 13.47 -4.84
CA GLU A 130 -8.89 14.20 -5.07
C GLU A 130 -8.04 13.56 -6.18
N LEU A 131 -8.45 12.39 -6.71
CA LEU A 131 -7.80 11.78 -7.87
C LEU A 131 -8.22 12.54 -9.14
N SER A 132 -7.27 12.77 -10.02
CA SER A 132 -7.55 13.41 -11.33
C SER A 132 -6.94 12.57 -12.45
N GLN A 133 -7.58 12.58 -13.62
CA GLN A 133 -7.07 11.91 -14.81
C GLN A 133 -5.62 12.32 -15.08
N ASP A 134 -4.74 11.35 -15.25
CA ASP A 134 -3.31 11.53 -15.54
C ASP A 134 -2.51 12.29 -14.45
N ARG A 135 -3.09 12.47 -13.26
CA ARG A 135 -2.48 13.10 -12.08
C ARG A 135 -2.69 12.21 -10.85
N TYR A 136 -1.92 11.13 -10.79
CA TYR A 136 -1.98 10.16 -9.69
C TYR A 136 -1.00 10.53 -8.56
N ASP A 137 -0.92 11.82 -8.24
CA ASP A 137 0.07 12.42 -7.34
C ASP A 137 -0.06 11.91 -5.90
N MET A 138 -1.28 11.59 -5.45
CA MET A 138 -1.51 10.99 -4.15
C MET A 138 -0.83 9.62 -4.00
N CYS A 139 -0.82 8.81 -5.07
CA CYS A 139 -0.16 7.50 -5.08
C CYS A 139 1.37 7.66 -5.06
N LYS A 140 1.89 8.67 -5.77
CA LYS A 140 3.31 9.02 -5.73
C LYS A 140 3.73 9.49 -4.33
N ALA A 141 2.93 10.37 -3.72
CA ALA A 141 3.14 10.86 -2.36
C ALA A 141 3.14 9.71 -1.33
N SER A 142 2.14 8.81 -1.44
CA SER A 142 2.04 7.63 -0.59
C SER A 142 3.23 6.67 -0.72
N SER A 143 3.89 6.65 -1.88
CA SER A 143 5.01 5.75 -2.21
C SER A 143 6.39 6.38 -2.06
N ALA A 144 6.49 7.64 -1.63
CA ALA A 144 7.75 8.39 -1.49
C ALA A 144 8.52 7.98 -0.23
N ILE A 145 9.14 6.79 -0.26
CA ILE A 145 9.92 6.25 0.87
C ILE A 145 11.13 7.13 1.13
N PRO A 146 11.34 7.67 2.34
CA PRO A 146 12.53 8.46 2.68
C PRO A 146 13.82 7.71 2.33
N PHE A 147 14.79 8.40 1.75
CA PHE A 147 16.06 7.86 1.24
C PHE A 147 15.99 7.11 -0.08
N VAL A 148 14.88 6.43 -0.36
CA VAL A 148 14.67 5.76 -1.64
C VAL A 148 14.16 6.79 -2.66
N CYS A 149 13.32 7.73 -2.18
CA CYS A 149 12.76 8.83 -2.98
C CYS A 149 12.94 10.18 -2.27
N GLN A 150 12.93 11.27 -3.05
CA GLN A 150 12.63 12.59 -2.51
C GLN A 150 11.17 12.64 -2.06
N PRO A 151 10.78 13.55 -1.13
CA PRO A 151 9.38 13.77 -0.85
C PRO A 151 8.67 14.22 -2.13
N TYR A 152 7.46 13.74 -2.35
CA TYR A 152 6.65 14.12 -3.49
C TYR A 152 5.72 15.28 -3.13
N GLU A 153 5.63 16.27 -4.00
CA GLU A 153 4.79 17.45 -3.75
C GLU A 153 3.39 17.26 -4.34
N VAL A 154 2.37 17.46 -3.51
CA VAL A 154 0.98 17.57 -3.91
C VAL A 154 0.46 18.91 -3.43
N ASP A 155 -0.04 19.74 -4.32
CA ASP A 155 -0.54 21.10 -4.03
C ASP A 155 0.45 21.92 -3.19
N TRP A 156 1.72 21.96 -3.63
CA TRP A 156 2.83 22.68 -2.98
C TRP A 156 3.22 22.15 -1.59
N MET A 157 2.65 21.05 -1.15
CA MET A 157 2.97 20.41 0.11
C MET A 157 3.82 19.15 -0.12
N PRO A 158 4.98 19.01 0.53
CA PRO A 158 5.80 17.82 0.40
C PRO A 158 5.27 16.68 1.27
N TYR A 159 5.22 15.48 0.71
CA TYR A 159 4.79 14.25 1.38
C TYR A 159 5.85 13.16 1.28
N PHE A 160 5.91 12.35 2.32
CA PHE A 160 6.59 11.07 2.36
C PHE A 160 5.58 9.92 2.40
N ASP A 161 6.10 8.70 2.26
CA ASP A 161 5.36 7.44 2.34
C ASP A 161 4.39 7.40 3.54
N GLY A 162 3.18 6.92 3.27
CA GLY A 162 2.09 6.87 4.24
C GLY A 162 2.42 6.07 5.50
N ALA A 163 3.28 5.06 5.39
CA ALA A 163 3.69 4.23 6.52
C ALA A 163 4.48 4.99 7.62
N LEU A 164 4.88 6.25 7.38
CA LEU A 164 5.44 7.11 8.43
C LEU A 164 4.33 7.70 9.31
N GLY A 165 3.23 8.11 8.72
CA GLY A 165 2.11 8.75 9.39
C GLY A 165 1.15 7.75 10.04
N ASP A 166 0.68 6.78 9.27
CA ASP A 166 -0.20 5.71 9.72
C ASP A 166 0.11 4.41 8.96
N PRO A 167 0.94 3.52 9.53
CA PRO A 167 1.38 2.31 8.84
C PRO A 167 0.33 1.20 8.74
N VAL A 168 -0.70 1.19 9.62
CA VAL A 168 -1.78 0.18 9.66
C VAL A 168 -3.09 0.90 10.03
N PRO A 169 -3.75 1.56 9.05
CA PRO A 169 -4.87 2.47 9.31
C PRO A 169 -6.20 1.75 9.63
N VAL A 170 -6.18 0.74 10.50
CA VAL A 170 -7.39 -0.01 10.89
C VAL A 170 -8.37 0.86 11.68
N GLU A 171 -7.88 1.73 12.57
CA GLU A 171 -8.73 2.68 13.31
C GLU A 171 -9.38 3.71 12.38
N LYS A 172 -8.66 4.12 11.33
CA LYS A 172 -9.22 5.01 10.32
C LYS A 172 -10.39 4.36 9.58
N ALA A 173 -10.29 3.07 9.24
CA ALA A 173 -11.40 2.34 8.63
C ALA A 173 -12.64 2.31 9.53
N PHE A 174 -12.47 2.03 10.82
CA PHE A 174 -13.58 2.09 11.80
C PHE A 174 -14.12 3.50 11.99
N ALA A 175 -13.26 4.52 12.03
CA ALA A 175 -13.67 5.92 12.11
C ALA A 175 -14.48 6.38 10.87
N CYS A 176 -14.29 5.73 9.73
CA CYS A 176 -15.10 5.92 8.51
C CYS A 176 -16.38 5.09 8.51
N GLY A 177 -16.72 4.41 9.61
CA GLY A 177 -17.98 3.69 9.80
C GLY A 177 -17.96 2.24 9.33
N CYS A 178 -16.81 1.63 9.05
CA CYS A 178 -16.75 0.21 8.74
C CYS A 178 -17.14 -0.63 9.96
N ASP A 179 -17.98 -1.63 9.75
CA ASP A 179 -18.36 -2.63 10.75
C ASP A 179 -17.32 -3.76 10.80
N ARG A 180 -16.80 -4.15 9.63
CA ARG A 180 -15.79 -5.20 9.43
C ARG A 180 -14.68 -4.71 8.52
N VAL A 181 -13.45 -5.12 8.82
CA VAL A 181 -12.25 -4.70 8.06
C VAL A 181 -11.36 -5.90 7.75
N VAL A 182 -10.98 -6.04 6.50
CA VAL A 182 -9.88 -6.93 6.07
C VAL A 182 -8.58 -6.14 6.11
N VAL A 183 -7.57 -6.63 6.83
CA VAL A 183 -6.24 -6.00 6.91
C VAL A 183 -5.24 -6.88 6.18
N LEU A 184 -4.71 -6.38 5.07
CA LEU A 184 -3.69 -7.05 4.26
C LEU A 184 -2.31 -6.64 4.77
N LEU A 185 -1.61 -7.58 5.40
CA LEU A 185 -0.21 -7.44 5.76
C LEU A 185 0.66 -8.13 4.71
N THR A 186 1.79 -7.54 4.38
CA THR A 186 2.76 -8.10 3.42
C THR A 186 3.98 -8.76 4.11
N ARG A 187 3.83 -9.05 5.40
CA ARG A 187 4.75 -9.79 6.26
C ARG A 187 3.95 -10.71 7.19
N PRO A 188 4.57 -11.77 7.72
CA PRO A 188 3.92 -12.62 8.71
C PRO A 188 3.37 -11.81 9.89
N ALA A 189 2.10 -12.03 10.22
CA ALA A 189 1.43 -11.34 11.32
C ALA A 189 1.87 -11.82 12.70
N ASP A 190 2.43 -13.03 12.81
CA ASP A 190 2.93 -13.64 14.04
C ASP A 190 4.32 -13.12 14.47
N ARG A 191 4.99 -12.37 13.60
CA ARG A 191 6.34 -11.84 13.85
C ARG A 191 6.32 -10.33 13.99
N GLU A 192 6.84 -9.84 15.11
CA GLU A 192 7.07 -8.41 15.27
C GLU A 192 8.13 -7.91 14.27
N ARG A 193 7.90 -6.74 13.76
CA ARG A 193 8.88 -6.05 12.94
C ARG A 193 10.02 -5.58 13.84
N GLY A 194 11.23 -6.05 13.56
CA GLY A 194 12.44 -5.61 14.25
C GLY A 194 12.95 -4.24 13.75
N PRO A 195 13.87 -3.64 14.51
CA PRO A 195 14.51 -2.38 14.11
C PRO A 195 15.27 -2.57 12.78
N GLY A 196 15.05 -1.64 11.86
CA GLY A 196 15.74 -1.56 10.58
C GLY A 196 16.73 -0.40 10.54
N LYS A 197 16.95 0.16 9.34
CA LYS A 197 17.79 1.34 9.13
C LYS A 197 17.05 2.66 9.33
N ASP A 198 15.87 2.65 9.94
CA ASP A 198 14.99 3.81 10.05
C ASP A 198 15.64 4.95 10.84
N ALA A 199 16.37 4.66 11.94
CA ALA A 199 17.09 5.66 12.71
C ALA A 199 18.18 6.35 11.87
N PHE A 200 18.98 5.59 11.13
CA PHE A 200 20.00 6.12 10.23
C PHE A 200 19.41 7.03 9.14
N PHE A 201 18.27 6.65 8.59
CA PHE A 201 17.58 7.46 7.59
C PHE A 201 16.94 8.70 8.20
N ALA A 202 16.40 8.61 9.40
CA ALA A 202 15.83 9.74 10.13
C ALA A 202 16.87 10.83 10.37
N ASP A 203 18.10 10.47 10.79
CA ASP A 203 19.18 11.42 11.03
C ASP A 203 19.50 12.27 9.79
N ARG A 204 19.36 11.70 8.60
CA ARG A 204 19.67 12.38 7.35
C ARG A 204 18.60 13.35 6.86
N ILE A 205 17.33 13.07 7.17
CA ILE A 205 16.23 13.99 6.81
C ILE A 205 15.91 14.99 7.92
N GLN A 206 16.41 14.79 9.15
CA GLN A 206 16.04 15.54 10.35
C GLN A 206 16.23 17.04 10.21
N ARG A 207 17.30 17.50 9.55
CA ARG A 207 17.56 18.93 9.39
C ARG A 207 16.46 19.64 8.59
N LYS A 208 15.92 18.98 7.56
CA LYS A 208 14.90 19.57 6.69
C LYS A 208 13.48 19.20 7.12
N TYR A 209 13.30 17.98 7.66
CA TYR A 209 12.00 17.40 7.99
C TYR A 209 12.01 16.76 9.39
N PRO A 210 12.13 17.55 10.48
CA PRO A 210 12.33 17.03 11.83
C PRO A 210 11.17 16.16 12.32
N PHE A 211 9.93 16.52 12.00
CA PHE A 211 8.75 15.75 12.42
C PHE A 211 8.61 14.43 11.63
N ALA A 212 8.87 14.44 10.33
CA ALA A 212 8.91 13.21 9.54
C ALA A 212 10.05 12.28 10.00
N ALA A 213 11.21 12.83 10.38
CA ALA A 213 12.30 12.06 10.96
C ALA A 213 11.90 11.38 12.27
N GLN A 214 11.17 12.09 13.14
CA GLN A 214 10.64 11.50 14.39
C GLN A 214 9.66 10.36 14.09
N LYS A 215 8.76 10.54 13.13
CA LYS A 215 7.83 9.48 12.69
C LYS A 215 8.57 8.28 12.13
N LEU A 216 9.64 8.49 11.37
CA LEU A 216 10.48 7.42 10.86
C LEU A 216 11.16 6.61 11.96
N ARG A 217 11.67 7.25 13.01
CA ARG A 217 12.25 6.56 14.19
C ARG A 217 11.24 5.68 14.92
N THR A 218 9.97 6.09 14.99
CA THR A 218 8.90 5.37 15.69
C THR A 218 8.06 4.46 14.78
N ARG A 219 8.37 4.41 13.48
CA ARG A 219 7.56 3.67 12.49
C ARG A 219 7.40 2.20 12.82
N VAL A 220 8.47 1.55 13.27
CA VAL A 220 8.44 0.11 13.61
C VAL A 220 7.51 -0.14 14.80
N ALA A 221 7.62 0.65 15.86
CA ALA A 221 6.75 0.51 17.04
C ALA A 221 5.28 0.71 16.64
N ARG A 222 4.97 1.78 15.91
CA ARG A 222 3.59 2.05 15.45
C ARG A 222 3.04 0.99 14.51
N TYR A 223 3.88 0.40 13.65
CA TYR A 223 3.46 -0.73 12.84
C TYR A 223 3.07 -1.94 13.72
N ASN A 224 3.91 -2.29 14.71
CA ASN A 224 3.64 -3.41 15.61
C ASN A 224 2.40 -3.14 16.49
N GLU A 225 2.21 -1.90 16.95
CA GLU A 225 1.00 -1.47 17.67
C GLU A 225 -0.25 -1.62 16.80
N GLY A 226 -0.22 -1.19 15.54
CA GLY A 226 -1.33 -1.33 14.60
C GLY A 226 -1.67 -2.79 14.29
N VAL A 227 -0.66 -3.66 14.16
CA VAL A 227 -0.86 -5.11 14.00
C VAL A 227 -1.46 -5.71 15.28
N ALA A 228 -0.95 -5.34 16.46
CA ALA A 228 -1.49 -5.82 17.74
C ALA A 228 -2.96 -5.39 17.92
N LEU A 229 -3.30 -4.17 17.56
CA LEU A 229 -4.67 -3.66 17.58
C LEU A 229 -5.57 -4.41 16.58
N SER A 230 -5.07 -4.70 15.39
CA SER A 230 -5.78 -5.51 14.39
C SER A 230 -6.08 -6.92 14.92
N LYS A 231 -5.13 -7.54 15.61
CA LYS A 231 -5.33 -8.85 16.27
C LYS A 231 -6.39 -8.79 17.37
N LYS A 232 -6.44 -7.69 18.16
CA LYS A 232 -7.50 -7.48 19.15
C LYS A 232 -8.87 -7.45 18.48
N TYR A 233 -9.03 -6.66 17.42
CA TYR A 233 -10.28 -6.59 16.66
C TYR A 233 -10.60 -7.92 15.94
N GLN A 234 -9.59 -8.69 15.55
CA GLN A 234 -9.80 -10.03 15.00
C GLN A 234 -10.40 -10.98 16.05
N ALA A 235 -9.92 -10.93 17.29
CA ALA A 235 -10.51 -11.70 18.40
C ALA A 235 -11.98 -11.29 18.68
N GLU A 236 -12.34 -10.04 18.40
CA GLU A 236 -13.71 -9.53 18.49
C GLU A 236 -14.57 -9.91 17.24
N GLY A 237 -14.00 -10.55 16.23
CA GLY A 237 -14.70 -10.90 14.98
C GLY A 237 -14.93 -9.72 14.02
N ARG A 238 -14.29 -8.58 14.26
CA ARG A 238 -14.46 -7.34 13.47
C ARG A 238 -13.35 -7.17 12.41
N VAL A 239 -12.23 -7.83 12.56
CA VAL A 239 -11.11 -7.80 11.61
C VAL A 239 -10.79 -9.20 11.14
N LEU A 240 -10.46 -9.33 9.87
CA LEU A 240 -9.71 -10.46 9.32
C LEU A 240 -8.33 -9.97 8.91
N ILE A 241 -7.28 -10.54 9.49
CA ILE A 241 -5.91 -10.31 9.02
C ILE A 241 -5.58 -11.36 7.96
N VAL A 242 -5.24 -10.92 6.76
CA VAL A 242 -4.71 -11.75 5.67
C VAL A 242 -3.23 -11.42 5.52
N SER A 243 -2.36 -12.39 5.77
CA SER A 243 -0.91 -12.18 5.77
C SER A 243 -0.18 -13.46 5.33
N PRO A 244 0.97 -13.33 4.63
CA PRO A 244 1.76 -14.50 4.30
C PRO A 244 2.42 -15.11 5.55
N ASP A 245 2.59 -16.42 5.57
CA ASP A 245 3.43 -17.12 6.58
C ASP A 245 4.93 -16.88 6.35
N ASP A 246 5.31 -16.65 5.07
CA ASP A 246 6.65 -16.18 4.67
C ASP A 246 6.54 -15.30 3.41
N THR A 247 7.58 -14.50 3.13
CA THR A 247 7.60 -13.58 1.99
C THR A 247 8.19 -14.19 0.71
N CYS A 248 8.42 -15.49 0.65
CA CYS A 248 9.07 -16.18 -0.47
C CYS A 248 10.43 -15.57 -0.88
N GLY A 249 11.13 -14.91 0.06
CA GLY A 249 12.38 -14.19 -0.18
C GLY A 249 12.18 -12.79 -0.79
N VAL A 250 10.95 -12.31 -0.96
CA VAL A 250 10.68 -10.95 -1.46
C VAL A 250 10.85 -9.94 -0.32
N ASP A 251 11.59 -8.87 -0.58
CA ASP A 251 11.70 -7.70 0.28
C ASP A 251 11.26 -6.43 -0.48
N THR A 252 11.40 -5.27 0.15
CA THR A 252 10.92 -3.97 -0.36
C THR A 252 11.41 -3.63 -1.77
N LEU A 253 12.64 -4.04 -2.13
CA LEU A 253 13.30 -3.71 -3.40
C LEU A 253 13.80 -4.95 -4.15
N THR A 254 13.30 -6.12 -3.87
CA THR A 254 13.69 -7.39 -4.52
C THR A 254 13.34 -7.38 -6.01
N LYS A 255 14.29 -7.82 -6.85
CA LYS A 255 14.06 -7.97 -8.29
C LYS A 255 14.07 -9.44 -8.74
N ASP A 256 13.53 -10.32 -7.94
CA ASP A 256 13.36 -11.75 -8.27
C ASP A 256 11.92 -12.01 -8.73
N ARG A 257 11.74 -12.12 -10.05
CA ARG A 257 10.44 -12.36 -10.66
C ARG A 257 9.79 -13.66 -10.15
N ALA A 258 10.57 -14.73 -10.03
CA ALA A 258 10.03 -16.03 -9.62
C ALA A 258 9.56 -16.00 -8.15
N ALA A 259 10.31 -15.32 -7.27
CA ALA A 259 9.91 -15.11 -5.88
C ALA A 259 8.62 -14.28 -5.79
N MET A 260 8.54 -13.19 -6.57
CA MET A 260 7.33 -12.35 -6.63
C MET A 260 6.11 -13.13 -7.13
N MET A 261 6.25 -13.96 -8.16
CA MET A 261 5.14 -14.81 -8.65
C MET A 261 4.67 -15.80 -7.58
N ARG A 262 5.59 -16.44 -6.83
CA ARG A 262 5.22 -17.32 -5.72
C ARG A 262 4.43 -16.57 -4.65
N LEU A 263 4.89 -15.36 -4.29
CA LEU A 263 4.22 -14.55 -3.28
C LEU A 263 2.85 -14.06 -3.75
N TYR A 264 2.68 -13.71 -5.02
CA TYR A 264 1.38 -13.39 -5.63
C TYR A 264 0.39 -14.56 -5.51
N HIS A 265 0.79 -15.76 -5.95
CA HIS A 265 -0.08 -16.94 -5.87
C HIS A 265 -0.41 -17.32 -4.42
N LYS A 266 0.49 -17.01 -3.48
CA LYS A 266 0.21 -17.18 -2.06
C LYS A 266 -0.91 -16.22 -1.62
N GLY A 267 -0.81 -14.93 -1.95
CA GLY A 267 -1.86 -13.95 -1.65
C GLY A 267 -3.21 -14.32 -2.26
N TYR A 268 -3.21 -14.79 -3.50
CA TYR A 268 -4.42 -15.24 -4.16
C TYR A 268 -5.11 -16.42 -3.42
N ARG A 269 -4.35 -17.40 -2.93
CA ARG A 269 -4.91 -18.52 -2.14
C ARG A 269 -5.37 -18.08 -0.75
N ASP A 270 -4.55 -17.29 -0.05
CA ASP A 270 -4.83 -16.86 1.31
C ASP A 270 -6.10 -15.98 1.38
N ALA A 271 -6.48 -15.36 0.26
CA ALA A 271 -7.70 -14.55 0.12
C ALA A 271 -9.00 -15.36 0.27
N GLU A 272 -8.98 -16.68 0.16
CA GLU A 272 -10.16 -17.53 0.37
C GLU A 272 -10.87 -17.26 1.70
N ALA A 273 -10.10 -16.93 2.75
CA ALA A 273 -10.63 -16.59 4.07
C ALA A 273 -11.56 -15.35 4.07
N ILE A 274 -11.42 -14.46 3.07
CA ILE A 274 -12.24 -13.24 2.95
C ILE A 274 -13.72 -13.61 2.69
N THR A 275 -13.97 -14.60 1.87
CA THR A 275 -15.33 -15.03 1.50
C THR A 275 -16.12 -15.44 2.76
N ALA A 276 -15.55 -16.31 3.60
CA ALA A 276 -16.19 -16.76 4.84
C ALA A 276 -16.35 -15.60 5.84
N PHE A 277 -15.33 -14.73 5.95
CA PHE A 277 -15.39 -13.57 6.86
C PHE A 277 -16.52 -12.61 6.49
N LEU A 278 -16.69 -12.29 5.20
CA LEU A 278 -17.74 -11.36 4.75
C LEU A 278 -19.14 -12.00 4.85
N ALA A 279 -19.29 -13.30 4.65
CA ALA A 279 -20.53 -14.03 4.86
C ALA A 279 -20.98 -14.09 6.34
N GLY A 280 -20.11 -13.70 7.28
CA GLY A 280 -20.41 -13.74 8.70
C GLY A 280 -20.15 -15.10 9.35
N GLU A 281 -19.54 -16.02 8.65
CA GLU A 281 -19.11 -17.30 9.17
C GLU A 281 -17.87 -17.09 10.08
N ARG A 282 -17.89 -17.64 11.29
CA ARG A 282 -16.70 -17.64 12.13
C ARG A 282 -15.68 -18.56 11.48
N ALA A 283 -14.44 -18.06 11.29
CA ALA A 283 -13.33 -18.91 10.90
C ALA A 283 -13.28 -20.11 11.87
N ALA A 284 -13.31 -21.31 11.31
CA ALA A 284 -13.12 -22.52 12.11
C ALA A 284 -11.74 -22.44 12.80
N SER A 285 -11.75 -22.48 14.12
CA SER A 285 -10.61 -22.41 15.02
C SER A 285 -9.69 -23.60 14.88
#